data_e7cd3d628d953b34b69a3449b5dea029
#
_entry.id   e7cd3d628d953b34b69a3449b5dea029
#
_cell.length_a   1.000
_cell.length_b   1.000
_cell.length_c   1.000
_cell.angle_alpha   90.00
_cell.angle_beta   90.00
_cell.angle_gamma   90.00
#
_symmetry.space_group_name_H-M   'P 1'
#
loop_
_entity.id
_entity.type
_entity.pdbx_description
1 polymer ?
#
loop_
_entity_poly.entity_id
_entity_poly.type
_entity_poly.pdbx_seq_one_letter_code
_entity_poly.pdbx_strand_id
1 'polypeptide(L)'
;MTYQEVLEQARTCMGKCHACPVCNGLACKNTVPGPGAKGLGTGAIRNYQKWQELCVNMDTICENGDVDTSYDFFGHKLTIPVMAGPVGAVAMHYSDKYDDLRYNNVLVEGCAKAGILAFTGDGTNPAVMEGAADALKANGGCGVPTVKPWNLETVRQKMDLVKAADPCAIAMDIDAAGLPFLKGMTPPAGSKTVDQLKDIAAMAGKPFILKGIMTVKGAEKALEAGAAGIIVSNHGGRVLDLSLIHI
;
A
#
# COMPACT_ATOMS: atom_id res chain seq x y z
N MET A 1 -25.63 7.48 -0.88
CA MET A 1 -25.11 6.97 0.41
C MET A 1 -24.20 8.04 0.97
N THR A 2 -24.46 8.51 2.17
CA THR A 2 -23.61 9.48 2.88
C THR A 2 -22.41 8.77 3.50
N TYR A 3 -21.38 9.53 3.87
CA TYR A 3 -20.23 8.97 4.56
C TYR A 3 -20.60 8.28 5.89
N GLN A 4 -21.55 8.82 6.61
CA GLN A 4 -22.05 8.22 7.85
C GLN A 4 -22.71 6.85 7.59
N GLU A 5 -23.56 6.73 6.58
CA GLU A 5 -24.18 5.46 6.19
C GLU A 5 -23.13 4.43 5.78
N VAL A 6 -22.05 4.85 5.07
CA VAL A 6 -20.93 3.95 4.72
C VAL A 6 -20.25 3.43 5.98
N LEU A 7 -19.97 4.29 6.96
CA LEU A 7 -19.35 3.87 8.23
C LEU A 7 -20.24 2.92 9.03
N GLU A 8 -21.56 3.17 9.08
CA GLU A 8 -22.51 2.29 9.76
C GLU A 8 -22.56 0.92 9.11
N GLN A 9 -22.60 0.87 7.79
CA GLN A 9 -22.53 -0.37 7.05
C GLN A 9 -21.18 -1.08 7.25
N ALA A 10 -20.06 -0.35 7.22
CA ALA A 10 -18.74 -0.91 7.45
C ALA A 10 -18.63 -1.59 8.82
N ARG A 11 -19.16 -1.00 9.89
CA ARG A 11 -19.17 -1.59 11.23
C ARG A 11 -19.84 -2.96 11.27
N THR A 12 -20.83 -3.20 10.43
CA THR A 12 -21.48 -4.52 10.34
C THR A 12 -20.61 -5.58 9.70
N CYS A 13 -19.56 -5.16 8.97
CA CYS A 13 -18.63 -6.02 8.24
C CYS A 13 -17.25 -6.14 8.91
N MET A 14 -16.94 -5.26 9.88
CA MET A 14 -15.63 -5.19 10.53
C MET A 14 -15.71 -5.82 11.94
N GLY A 15 -15.10 -7.01 12.11
CA GLY A 15 -15.08 -7.67 13.43
C GLY A 15 -14.04 -7.09 14.39
N LYS A 16 -12.96 -6.52 13.86
CA LYS A 16 -11.82 -6.01 14.64
C LYS A 16 -11.59 -4.51 14.47
N CYS A 17 -11.85 -3.99 13.28
CA CYS A 17 -11.73 -2.57 13.01
C CYS A 17 -13.00 -1.84 13.48
N HIS A 18 -12.83 -0.72 14.21
CA HIS A 18 -13.93 0.07 14.75
C HIS A 18 -14.65 0.94 13.68
N ALA A 19 -14.15 0.99 12.44
CA ALA A 19 -14.63 1.89 11.38
C ALA A 19 -14.89 3.32 11.94
N CYS A 20 -13.83 3.89 12.51
CA CYS A 20 -13.89 5.21 13.16
C CYS A 20 -14.19 6.31 12.14
N PRO A 21 -14.93 7.37 12.49
CA PRO A 21 -15.17 8.52 11.62
C PRO A 21 -13.86 9.18 11.16
N VAL A 22 -12.84 9.15 12.01
CA VAL A 22 -11.48 9.60 11.72
C VAL A 22 -10.52 8.50 12.13
N CYS A 23 -9.80 7.95 11.17
CA CYS A 23 -8.80 6.90 11.42
C CYS A 23 -7.47 7.52 11.88
N ASN A 24 -7.42 7.92 13.16
CA ASN A 24 -6.25 8.57 13.77
C ASN A 24 -5.34 7.64 14.58
N GLY A 25 -5.64 6.35 14.62
CA GLY A 25 -4.87 5.34 15.34
C GLY A 25 -5.09 5.27 16.86
N LEU A 26 -5.92 6.13 17.44
CA LEU A 26 -6.12 6.16 18.90
C LEU A 26 -6.92 4.96 19.42
N ALA A 27 -8.02 4.63 18.74
CA ALA A 27 -8.94 3.57 19.20
C ALA A 27 -8.30 2.16 19.13
N CYS A 28 -7.33 1.95 18.25
CA CYS A 28 -6.68 0.65 18.03
C CYS A 28 -5.16 0.67 18.31
N LYS A 29 -4.70 1.62 19.11
CA LYS A 29 -3.28 1.69 19.51
C LYS A 29 -2.86 0.40 20.19
N ASN A 30 -1.74 -0.19 19.75
CA ASN A 30 -1.17 -1.45 20.24
C ASN A 30 -2.11 -2.68 20.17
N THR A 31 -3.15 -2.59 19.37
CA THR A 31 -4.07 -3.71 19.08
C THR A 31 -4.15 -3.94 17.57
N VAL A 32 -4.71 -5.08 17.16
CA VAL A 32 -5.05 -5.36 15.76
C VAL A 32 -6.40 -4.67 15.48
N PRO A 33 -6.57 -3.92 14.37
CA PRO A 33 -5.68 -3.69 13.22
C PRO A 33 -4.67 -2.56 13.40
N GLY A 34 -4.58 -1.98 14.57
CA GLY A 34 -3.75 -0.81 14.86
C GLY A 34 -2.25 -1.06 14.74
N PRO A 35 -1.46 -0.05 15.02
CA PRO A 35 -0.01 -0.11 14.87
C PRO A 35 0.63 -0.95 15.97
N GLY A 36 0.68 -2.26 15.78
CA GLY A 36 1.44 -3.20 16.61
C GLY A 36 2.93 -3.15 16.30
N ALA A 37 3.50 -1.95 16.21
CA ALA A 37 4.87 -1.73 15.80
C ALA A 37 5.89 -1.99 16.90
N LYS A 38 7.16 -2.04 16.52
CA LYS A 38 8.28 -1.92 17.45
C LYS A 38 8.29 -0.51 18.05
N GLY A 39 8.43 -0.41 19.37
CA GLY A 39 8.43 0.84 20.11
C GLY A 39 7.11 1.11 20.82
N LEU A 40 6.72 2.37 20.91
CA LEU A 40 5.56 2.80 21.73
C LEU A 40 4.20 2.63 21.03
N GLY A 41 4.17 2.20 19.77
CA GLY A 41 2.94 2.04 19.00
C GLY A 41 2.24 3.37 18.66
N THR A 42 2.99 4.46 18.55
CA THR A 42 2.45 5.79 18.25
C THR A 42 2.57 6.19 16.79
N GLY A 43 3.16 5.34 15.94
CA GLY A 43 3.46 5.66 14.55
C GLY A 43 2.24 6.07 13.72
N ALA A 44 1.11 5.37 13.84
CA ALA A 44 -0.11 5.74 13.12
C ALA A 44 -0.72 7.06 13.64
N ILE A 45 -0.67 7.30 14.94
CA ILE A 45 -1.13 8.55 15.56
C ILE A 45 -0.31 9.72 15.03
N ARG A 46 1.01 9.56 14.97
CA ARG A 46 1.93 10.58 14.43
C ARG A 46 1.74 10.80 12.94
N ASN A 47 1.49 9.74 12.15
CA ASN A 47 1.14 9.89 10.75
C ASN A 47 -0.07 10.81 10.58
N TYR A 48 -1.14 10.56 11.34
CA TYR A 48 -2.32 11.41 11.32
C TYR A 48 -2.01 12.85 11.72
N GLN A 49 -1.27 13.05 12.82
CA GLN A 49 -0.89 14.38 13.30
C GLN A 49 -0.07 15.15 12.26
N LYS A 50 0.88 14.49 11.59
CA LYS A 50 1.71 15.13 10.55
C LYS A 50 0.90 15.57 9.33
N TRP A 51 -0.13 14.82 8.94
CA TRP A 51 -1.04 15.28 7.90
C TRP A 51 -1.80 16.56 8.28
N GLN A 52 -2.10 16.76 9.56
CA GLN A 52 -2.77 17.98 10.03
C GLN A 52 -1.87 19.23 10.01
N GLU A 53 -0.55 19.06 9.90
CA GLU A 53 0.41 20.18 9.77
C GLU A 53 0.50 20.70 8.32
N LEU A 54 0.00 19.93 7.34
CA LEU A 54 0.00 20.34 5.94
C LEU A 54 -1.22 21.21 5.65
N CYS A 55 -0.96 22.42 5.16
CA CYS A 55 -2.00 23.38 4.81
C CYS A 55 -1.99 23.61 3.29
N VAL A 56 -3.17 23.83 2.72
CA VAL A 56 -3.31 24.25 1.33
C VAL A 56 -2.91 25.71 1.22
N ASN A 57 -2.02 26.03 0.28
CA ASN A 57 -1.74 27.41 -0.09
C ASN A 57 -2.95 27.97 -0.84
N MET A 58 -3.67 28.90 -0.23
CA MET A 58 -4.81 29.54 -0.86
C MET A 58 -4.36 30.77 -1.63
N ASP A 59 -4.68 30.81 -2.91
CA ASP A 59 -4.56 31.99 -3.75
C ASP A 59 -5.98 32.36 -4.27
N THR A 60 -6.43 33.56 -3.96
CA THR A 60 -7.74 34.09 -4.40
C THR A 60 -7.61 35.15 -5.47
N ILE A 61 -6.38 35.51 -5.86
CA ILE A 61 -6.10 36.45 -6.95
C ILE A 61 -5.76 35.63 -8.20
N CYS A 62 -6.78 35.01 -8.76
CA CYS A 62 -6.65 34.16 -9.95
C CYS A 62 -7.87 34.28 -10.84
N GLU A 63 -7.72 33.96 -12.11
CA GLU A 63 -8.87 33.78 -13.01
C GLU A 63 -9.59 32.48 -12.69
N ASN A 64 -10.92 32.53 -12.68
CA ASN A 64 -11.73 31.33 -12.55
C ASN A 64 -11.69 30.54 -13.88
N GLY A 65 -11.42 29.25 -13.77
CA GLY A 65 -11.37 28.34 -14.91
C GLY A 65 -11.76 26.92 -14.49
N ASP A 66 -11.88 26.05 -15.47
CA ASP A 66 -12.08 24.63 -15.21
C ASP A 66 -10.84 24.03 -14.55
N VAL A 67 -11.04 23.26 -13.49
CA VAL A 67 -9.96 22.56 -12.76
C VAL A 67 -9.80 21.17 -13.34
N ASP A 68 -8.65 20.88 -13.94
CA ASP A 68 -8.26 19.51 -14.32
C ASP A 68 -7.58 18.82 -13.12
N THR A 69 -8.23 17.83 -12.56
CA THR A 69 -7.72 16.99 -11.49
C THR A 69 -7.07 15.69 -11.98
N SER A 70 -7.08 15.47 -13.31
CA SER A 70 -6.55 14.24 -13.88
C SER A 70 -5.04 14.12 -13.70
N TYR A 71 -4.56 12.87 -13.64
CA TYR A 71 -3.14 12.57 -13.47
C TYR A 71 -2.75 11.36 -14.33
N ASP A 72 -1.63 11.44 -15.03
CA ASP A 72 -1.07 10.28 -15.72
C ASP A 72 -0.14 9.50 -14.77
N PHE A 73 -0.47 8.24 -14.58
CA PHE A 73 0.34 7.32 -13.79
C PHE A 73 0.82 6.17 -14.65
N PHE A 74 2.04 6.27 -15.16
CA PHE A 74 2.66 5.28 -16.05
C PHE A 74 1.76 4.91 -17.25
N GLY A 75 1.18 5.91 -17.91
CA GLY A 75 0.30 5.75 -19.06
C GLY A 75 -1.17 5.46 -18.72
N HIS A 76 -1.54 5.39 -17.44
CA HIS A 76 -2.92 5.27 -16.99
C HIS A 76 -3.45 6.62 -16.51
N LYS A 77 -4.45 7.16 -17.22
CA LYS A 77 -5.08 8.42 -16.84
C LYS A 77 -6.04 8.21 -15.68
N LEU A 78 -5.73 8.83 -14.55
CA LEU A 78 -6.57 8.84 -13.35
C LEU A 78 -7.44 10.09 -13.32
N THR A 79 -8.62 10.00 -12.70
CA THR A 79 -9.52 11.14 -12.50
C THR A 79 -9.00 12.12 -11.45
N ILE A 80 -8.27 11.62 -10.46
CA ILE A 80 -7.61 12.38 -9.39
C ILE A 80 -6.29 11.68 -9.00
N PRO A 81 -5.29 12.37 -8.46
CA PRO A 81 -4.01 11.78 -8.04
C PRO A 81 -4.11 11.09 -6.67
N VAL A 82 -5.12 10.23 -6.51
CA VAL A 82 -5.36 9.44 -5.30
C VAL A 82 -5.45 7.97 -5.67
N MET A 83 -4.84 7.11 -4.85
CA MET A 83 -4.81 5.66 -5.05
C MET A 83 -5.07 4.94 -3.73
N ALA A 84 -5.70 3.79 -3.77
CA ALA A 84 -5.87 2.95 -2.59
C ALA A 84 -4.56 2.23 -2.27
N GLY A 85 -4.08 2.35 -1.03
CA GLY A 85 -2.85 1.71 -0.57
C GLY A 85 -2.99 0.19 -0.37
N PRO A 86 -1.87 -0.57 -0.39
CA PRO A 86 -1.89 -2.02 -0.26
C PRO A 86 -2.30 -2.45 1.15
N VAL A 87 -3.25 -3.37 1.24
CA VAL A 87 -3.70 -4.01 2.49
C VAL A 87 -3.64 -5.52 2.29
N GLY A 88 -3.13 -6.22 3.28
CA GLY A 88 -3.11 -7.68 3.33
C GLY A 88 -3.45 -8.19 4.73
N ALA A 89 -3.66 -9.51 4.84
CA ALA A 89 -4.12 -10.18 6.05
C ALA A 89 -5.44 -9.61 6.58
N VAL A 90 -6.40 -9.40 5.70
CA VAL A 90 -7.68 -8.71 5.95
C VAL A 90 -8.48 -9.43 7.04
N ALA A 91 -8.61 -10.75 6.96
CA ALA A 91 -9.32 -11.54 7.95
C ALA A 91 -8.64 -11.48 9.33
N MET A 92 -7.31 -11.36 9.38
CA MET A 92 -6.56 -11.22 10.62
C MET A 92 -6.74 -9.85 11.26
N HIS A 93 -6.72 -8.78 10.45
CA HIS A 93 -6.59 -7.42 10.94
C HIS A 93 -7.91 -6.63 11.00
N TYR A 94 -8.87 -6.93 10.13
CA TYR A 94 -10.01 -6.04 9.93
C TYR A 94 -11.36 -6.69 10.07
N SER A 95 -11.61 -7.85 9.43
CA SER A 95 -12.95 -8.36 9.22
C SER A 95 -13.03 -9.88 9.33
N ASP A 96 -14.13 -10.36 9.92
CA ASP A 96 -14.48 -11.79 9.90
C ASP A 96 -15.27 -12.18 8.64
N LYS A 97 -15.72 -11.19 7.85
CA LYS A 97 -16.58 -11.38 6.67
C LYS A 97 -15.83 -11.21 5.35
N TYR A 98 -14.61 -10.66 5.39
CA TYR A 98 -13.75 -10.46 4.24
C TYR A 98 -12.42 -11.16 4.46
N ASP A 99 -12.03 -11.99 3.51
CA ASP A 99 -10.66 -12.44 3.32
C ASP A 99 -9.94 -11.55 2.30
N ASP A 100 -8.67 -11.83 2.06
CA ASP A 100 -7.86 -11.05 1.12
C ASP A 100 -8.36 -11.16 -0.33
N LEU A 101 -8.91 -12.32 -0.74
CA LEU A 101 -9.42 -12.51 -2.09
C LEU A 101 -10.66 -11.65 -2.34
N ARG A 102 -11.64 -11.75 -1.46
CA ARG A 102 -12.85 -10.93 -1.55
C ARG A 102 -12.56 -9.45 -1.47
N TYR A 103 -11.63 -9.07 -0.59
CA TYR A 103 -11.20 -7.69 -0.44
C TYR A 103 -10.56 -7.15 -1.73
N ASN A 104 -9.61 -7.88 -2.32
CA ASN A 104 -8.94 -7.46 -3.54
C ASN A 104 -9.92 -7.29 -4.70
N ASN A 105 -10.88 -8.19 -4.87
CA ASN A 105 -11.91 -8.06 -5.90
C ASN A 105 -12.72 -6.77 -5.74
N VAL A 106 -13.23 -6.51 -4.54
CA VAL A 106 -14.03 -5.30 -4.26
C VAL A 106 -13.19 -4.04 -4.40
N LEU A 107 -11.93 -4.05 -3.92
CA LEU A 107 -11.04 -2.91 -3.97
C LEU A 107 -10.69 -2.53 -5.43
N VAL A 108 -10.20 -3.49 -6.20
CA VAL A 108 -9.74 -3.23 -7.58
C VAL A 108 -10.90 -2.79 -8.46
N GLU A 109 -12.04 -3.50 -8.39
CA GLU A 109 -13.25 -3.12 -9.14
C GLU A 109 -13.76 -1.73 -8.75
N GLY A 110 -13.81 -1.43 -7.44
CA GLY A 110 -14.25 -0.12 -6.94
C GLY A 110 -13.33 1.02 -7.38
N CYS A 111 -12.02 0.82 -7.32
CA CYS A 111 -11.04 1.80 -7.79
C CYS A 111 -11.13 2.02 -9.30
N ALA A 112 -11.23 0.95 -10.09
CA ALA A 112 -11.40 1.03 -11.53
C ALA A 112 -12.65 1.81 -11.92
N LYS A 113 -13.80 1.55 -11.28
CA LYS A 113 -15.05 2.29 -11.49
C LYS A 113 -14.96 3.77 -11.09
N ALA A 114 -14.13 4.09 -10.09
CA ALA A 114 -13.91 5.48 -9.66
C ALA A 114 -12.84 6.21 -10.52
N GLY A 115 -12.21 5.53 -11.47
CA GLY A 115 -11.14 6.11 -12.29
C GLY A 115 -9.84 6.34 -11.53
N ILE A 116 -9.57 5.53 -10.50
CA ILE A 116 -8.32 5.54 -9.71
C ILE A 116 -7.72 4.14 -9.68
N LEU A 117 -6.50 3.99 -9.12
CA LEU A 117 -5.82 2.71 -9.03
C LEU A 117 -5.85 2.14 -7.60
N ALA A 118 -5.82 0.81 -7.51
CA ALA A 118 -5.60 0.08 -6.28
C ALA A 118 -4.19 -0.51 -6.24
N PHE A 119 -3.50 -0.36 -5.10
CA PHE A 119 -2.37 -1.22 -4.75
C PHE A 119 -2.93 -2.43 -4.02
N THR A 120 -2.61 -3.65 -4.47
CA THR A 120 -3.01 -4.87 -3.77
C THR A 120 -1.93 -5.35 -2.82
N GLY A 121 -2.32 -6.06 -1.76
CA GLY A 121 -1.39 -6.60 -0.76
C GLY A 121 -0.84 -7.97 -1.13
N ASP A 122 0.08 -8.44 -0.31
CA ASP A 122 0.72 -9.75 -0.37
C ASP A 122 0.72 -10.42 1.01
N GLY A 123 0.78 -11.74 1.05
CA GLY A 123 0.82 -12.56 2.25
C GLY A 123 1.62 -13.84 2.08
N THR A 124 1.70 -14.63 3.15
CA THR A 124 2.33 -15.96 3.15
C THR A 124 1.49 -16.99 2.39
N ASN A 125 0.17 -16.81 2.36
CA ASN A 125 -0.72 -17.65 1.57
C ASN A 125 -0.62 -17.28 0.08
N PRO A 126 -0.20 -18.19 -0.82
CA PRO A 126 -0.11 -17.93 -2.26
C PRO A 126 -1.41 -17.42 -2.88
N ALA A 127 -2.56 -17.91 -2.41
CA ALA A 127 -3.88 -17.52 -2.90
C ALA A 127 -4.15 -16.00 -2.81
N VAL A 128 -3.49 -15.29 -1.88
CA VAL A 128 -3.63 -13.83 -1.76
C VAL A 128 -3.12 -13.13 -3.02
N MET A 129 -1.94 -13.52 -3.50
CA MET A 129 -1.34 -12.93 -4.69
C MET A 129 -2.03 -13.43 -5.98
N GLU A 130 -2.46 -14.68 -6.02
CA GLU A 130 -3.23 -15.23 -7.12
C GLU A 130 -4.56 -14.47 -7.28
N GLY A 131 -5.32 -14.31 -6.20
CA GLY A 131 -6.57 -13.55 -6.22
C GLY A 131 -6.36 -12.05 -6.54
N ALA A 132 -5.23 -11.46 -6.13
CA ALA A 132 -4.87 -10.10 -6.52
C ALA A 132 -4.61 -10.01 -8.04
N ALA A 133 -3.86 -10.94 -8.61
CA ALA A 133 -3.59 -11.00 -10.04
C ALA A 133 -4.87 -11.20 -10.86
N ASP A 134 -5.77 -12.08 -10.41
CA ASP A 134 -7.06 -12.31 -11.05
C ASP A 134 -7.95 -11.06 -11.02
N ALA A 135 -8.03 -10.38 -9.88
CA ALA A 135 -8.78 -9.13 -9.75
C ALA A 135 -8.23 -8.03 -10.68
N LEU A 136 -6.90 -7.89 -10.78
CA LEU A 136 -6.26 -6.95 -11.70
C LEU A 136 -6.57 -7.30 -13.15
N LYS A 137 -6.42 -8.57 -13.54
CA LYS A 137 -6.72 -9.05 -14.89
C LYS A 137 -8.18 -8.82 -15.28
N ALA A 138 -9.11 -9.09 -14.38
CA ALA A 138 -10.55 -8.87 -14.60
C ALA A 138 -10.90 -7.39 -14.79
N ASN A 139 -10.04 -6.47 -14.34
CA ASN A 139 -10.22 -5.02 -14.47
C ASN A 139 -9.16 -4.37 -15.40
N GLY A 140 -8.69 -5.09 -16.41
CA GLY A 140 -7.80 -4.56 -17.45
C GLY A 140 -6.42 -4.13 -16.94
N GLY A 141 -5.89 -4.79 -15.91
CA GLY A 141 -4.60 -4.44 -15.30
C GLY A 141 -4.63 -3.15 -14.45
N CYS A 142 -5.82 -2.64 -14.14
CA CYS A 142 -6.01 -1.37 -13.43
C CYS A 142 -5.58 -1.46 -11.96
N GLY A 143 -4.27 -1.42 -11.71
CA GLY A 143 -3.70 -1.43 -10.37
C GLY A 143 -2.23 -1.80 -10.32
N VAL A 144 -1.72 -1.85 -9.09
CA VAL A 144 -0.31 -2.11 -8.77
C VAL A 144 -0.22 -3.22 -7.72
N PRO A 145 0.17 -4.45 -8.11
CA PRO A 145 0.42 -5.50 -7.14
C PRO A 145 1.66 -5.17 -6.31
N THR A 146 1.57 -5.34 -5.00
CA THR A 146 2.66 -5.06 -4.07
C THR A 146 3.21 -6.36 -3.50
N VAL A 147 4.42 -6.72 -3.88
CA VAL A 147 5.12 -7.93 -3.43
C VAL A 147 5.92 -7.64 -2.17
N LYS A 148 5.88 -8.51 -1.18
CA LYS A 148 6.72 -8.40 0.02
C LYS A 148 8.18 -8.78 -0.29
N PRO A 149 9.14 -8.31 0.54
CA PRO A 149 10.56 -8.57 0.33
C PRO A 149 10.96 -10.00 0.76
N TRP A 150 10.30 -11.01 0.19
CA TRP A 150 10.61 -12.43 0.39
C TRP A 150 12.03 -12.79 -0.06
N ASN A 151 12.45 -14.05 0.11
CA ASN A 151 13.65 -14.54 -0.54
C ASN A 151 13.50 -14.42 -2.07
N LEU A 152 14.62 -14.38 -2.79
CA LEU A 152 14.63 -14.08 -4.24
C LEU A 152 13.85 -15.10 -5.06
N GLU A 153 13.83 -16.36 -4.67
CA GLU A 153 13.07 -17.41 -5.36
C GLU A 153 11.55 -17.12 -5.28
N THR A 154 11.04 -16.83 -4.09
CA THR A 154 9.64 -16.48 -3.90
C THR A 154 9.27 -15.16 -4.60
N VAL A 155 10.18 -14.17 -4.58
CA VAL A 155 9.97 -12.91 -5.32
C VAL A 155 9.81 -13.21 -6.81
N ARG A 156 10.69 -14.03 -7.40
CA ARG A 156 10.60 -14.41 -8.82
C ARG A 156 9.25 -15.04 -9.17
N GLN A 157 8.83 -16.04 -8.40
CA GLN A 157 7.54 -16.72 -8.61
C GLN A 157 6.37 -15.74 -8.56
N LYS A 158 6.36 -14.85 -7.58
CA LYS A 158 5.30 -13.83 -7.44
C LYS A 158 5.35 -12.79 -8.55
N MET A 159 6.54 -12.37 -8.99
CA MET A 159 6.69 -11.46 -10.12
C MET A 159 6.14 -12.06 -11.42
N ASP A 160 6.42 -13.33 -11.69
CA ASP A 160 5.91 -14.01 -12.88
C ASP A 160 4.37 -14.11 -12.85
N LEU A 161 3.81 -14.40 -11.69
CA LEU A 161 2.36 -14.44 -11.49
C LEU A 161 1.71 -13.08 -11.77
N VAL A 162 2.20 -12.00 -11.16
CA VAL A 162 1.57 -10.68 -11.28
C VAL A 162 1.78 -10.04 -12.65
N LYS A 163 2.89 -10.32 -13.33
CA LYS A 163 3.12 -9.87 -14.71
C LYS A 163 2.06 -10.38 -15.67
N ALA A 164 1.53 -11.59 -15.44
CA ALA A 164 0.48 -12.18 -16.27
C ALA A 164 -0.86 -11.42 -16.22
N ALA A 165 -1.05 -10.55 -15.21
CA ALA A 165 -2.20 -9.67 -15.10
C ALA A 165 -2.01 -8.32 -15.83
N ASP A 166 -0.84 -8.10 -16.44
CA ASP A 166 -0.47 -6.88 -17.17
C ASP A 166 -0.70 -5.57 -16.39
N PRO A 167 -0.21 -5.46 -15.12
CA PRO A 167 -0.44 -4.26 -14.32
C PRO A 167 0.32 -3.05 -14.87
N CYS A 168 -0.10 -1.84 -14.50
CA CYS A 168 0.58 -0.60 -14.91
C CYS A 168 1.98 -0.43 -14.29
N ALA A 169 2.19 -0.96 -13.11
CA ALA A 169 3.44 -0.99 -12.38
C ALA A 169 3.43 -2.15 -11.38
N ILE A 170 4.58 -2.48 -10.81
CA ILE A 170 4.71 -3.46 -9.72
C ILE A 170 5.42 -2.78 -8.55
N ALA A 171 4.94 -2.98 -7.34
CA ALA A 171 5.54 -2.43 -6.14
C ALA A 171 6.15 -3.52 -5.25
N MET A 172 7.12 -3.11 -4.41
CA MET A 172 7.60 -3.91 -3.29
C MET A 172 7.57 -3.08 -2.01
N ASP A 173 6.89 -3.58 -0.98
CA ASP A 173 6.90 -2.95 0.35
C ASP A 173 8.14 -3.39 1.15
N ILE A 174 9.28 -2.75 0.86
CA ILE A 174 10.59 -3.09 1.45
C ILE A 174 10.59 -2.91 2.97
N ASP A 175 9.76 -2.02 3.52
CA ASP A 175 9.58 -1.80 4.95
C ASP A 175 8.96 -3.00 5.68
N ALA A 176 8.28 -3.89 4.96
CA ALA A 176 7.76 -5.14 5.53
C ALA A 176 8.87 -6.05 6.10
N ALA A 177 10.12 -5.91 5.65
CA ALA A 177 11.28 -6.53 6.30
C ALA A 177 11.42 -6.17 7.78
N GLY A 178 10.87 -5.02 8.19
CA GLY A 178 10.82 -4.56 9.58
C GLY A 178 9.68 -5.14 10.41
N LEU A 179 8.71 -5.83 9.83
CA LEU A 179 7.60 -6.42 10.56
C LEU A 179 8.10 -7.51 11.53
N PRO A 180 7.66 -7.51 12.79
CA PRO A 180 8.24 -8.35 13.84
C PRO A 180 8.19 -9.85 13.54
N PHE A 181 7.17 -10.31 12.82
CA PHE A 181 6.88 -11.73 12.62
C PHE A 181 7.33 -12.27 11.25
N LEU A 182 7.58 -11.43 10.23
CA LEU A 182 7.85 -11.94 8.87
C LEU A 182 9.21 -12.65 8.73
N LYS A 183 10.19 -12.32 9.56
CA LYS A 183 11.50 -13.00 9.53
C LYS A 183 11.44 -14.49 9.86
N GLY A 184 10.52 -14.88 10.74
CA GLY A 184 10.34 -16.27 11.17
C GLY A 184 9.35 -17.06 10.34
N MET A 185 8.77 -16.48 9.30
CA MET A 185 7.82 -17.16 8.45
C MET A 185 8.50 -17.94 7.30
N THR A 186 7.73 -18.82 6.70
CA THR A 186 8.13 -19.56 5.49
C THR A 186 7.17 -19.15 4.36
N PRO A 187 7.66 -18.55 3.28
CA PRO A 187 9.06 -18.13 3.04
C PRO A 187 9.49 -16.95 3.93
N PRO A 188 10.80 -16.79 4.20
CA PRO A 188 11.30 -15.68 5.01
C PRO A 188 11.32 -14.38 4.21
N ALA A 189 10.94 -13.28 4.84
CA ALA A 189 11.12 -11.94 4.34
C ALA A 189 12.30 -11.24 5.03
N GLY A 190 12.98 -10.33 4.33
CA GLY A 190 14.13 -9.61 4.87
C GLY A 190 14.57 -8.44 4.01
N SER A 191 15.50 -7.65 4.56
CA SER A 191 16.10 -6.52 3.85
C SER A 191 16.75 -6.95 2.53
N LYS A 192 16.82 -6.01 1.59
CA LYS A 192 17.47 -6.19 0.29
C LYS A 192 18.63 -5.21 0.15
N THR A 193 19.71 -5.65 -0.49
CA THR A 193 20.77 -4.73 -0.95
C THR A 193 20.33 -4.00 -2.22
N VAL A 194 21.05 -2.94 -2.58
CA VAL A 194 20.80 -2.21 -3.84
C VAL A 194 20.93 -3.15 -5.03
N ASP A 195 21.93 -4.01 -5.06
CA ASP A 195 22.14 -4.95 -6.18
C ASP A 195 20.99 -5.97 -6.28
N GLN A 196 20.52 -6.50 -5.16
CA GLN A 196 19.33 -7.36 -5.16
C GLN A 196 18.08 -6.62 -5.66
N LEU A 197 17.94 -5.33 -5.33
CA LEU A 197 16.84 -4.51 -5.82
C LEU A 197 16.97 -4.22 -7.31
N LYS A 198 18.18 -4.04 -7.86
CA LYS A 198 18.42 -3.96 -9.32
C LYS A 198 17.93 -5.22 -10.03
N ASP A 199 18.28 -6.39 -9.51
CA ASP A 199 17.82 -7.66 -10.07
C ASP A 199 16.29 -7.78 -10.02
N ILE A 200 15.67 -7.39 -8.90
CA ILE A 200 14.23 -7.42 -8.74
C ILE A 200 13.53 -6.42 -9.68
N ALA A 201 14.06 -5.22 -9.83
CA ALA A 201 13.54 -4.22 -10.77
C ALA A 201 13.61 -4.73 -12.22
N ALA A 202 14.72 -5.38 -12.59
CA ALA A 202 14.85 -6.03 -13.89
C ALA A 202 13.85 -7.18 -14.09
N MET A 203 13.61 -8.00 -13.05
CA MET A 203 12.60 -9.08 -13.09
C MET A 203 11.17 -8.54 -13.25
N ALA A 204 10.87 -7.36 -12.72
CA ALA A 204 9.53 -6.79 -12.78
C ALA A 204 9.07 -6.56 -14.24
N GLY A 205 9.95 -6.13 -15.13
CA GLY A 205 9.62 -5.87 -16.54
C GLY A 205 8.56 -4.80 -16.76
N LYS A 206 8.21 -4.07 -15.71
CA LYS A 206 7.25 -2.96 -15.62
C LYS A 206 7.88 -1.86 -14.75
N PRO A 207 7.34 -0.64 -14.74
CA PRO A 207 7.75 0.37 -13.77
C PRO A 207 7.75 -0.22 -12.36
N PHE A 208 8.91 -0.18 -11.67
CA PHE A 208 9.08 -0.78 -10.35
C PHE A 208 9.07 0.30 -9.27
N ILE A 209 8.24 0.11 -8.24
CA ILE A 209 8.01 1.09 -7.17
C ILE A 209 8.49 0.50 -5.84
N LEU A 210 9.30 1.25 -5.10
CA LEU A 210 9.70 0.87 -3.74
C LEU A 210 8.88 1.62 -2.69
N LYS A 211 8.07 0.87 -1.94
CA LYS A 211 7.30 1.37 -0.79
C LYS A 211 8.08 1.17 0.50
N GLY A 212 8.03 2.17 1.39
CA GLY A 212 8.70 2.10 2.69
C GLY A 212 9.98 2.91 2.74
N ILE A 213 10.10 3.89 1.84
CA ILE A 213 11.25 4.80 1.77
C ILE A 213 10.94 6.03 2.63
N MET A 214 11.73 6.23 3.69
CA MET A 214 11.48 7.25 4.71
C MET A 214 12.61 8.28 4.85
N THR A 215 13.68 8.18 4.05
CA THR A 215 14.85 9.06 4.13
C THR A 215 15.34 9.42 2.73
N VAL A 216 16.00 10.58 2.60
CA VAL A 216 16.66 11.00 1.35
C VAL A 216 17.66 9.93 0.89
N LYS A 217 18.50 9.41 1.80
CA LYS A 217 19.43 8.32 1.49
C LYS A 217 18.74 7.04 1.01
N GLY A 218 17.53 6.76 1.52
CA GLY A 218 16.71 5.66 1.03
C GLY A 218 16.21 5.90 -0.39
N ALA A 219 15.82 7.15 -0.71
CA ALA A 219 15.39 7.54 -2.05
C ALA A 219 16.55 7.47 -3.06
N GLU A 220 17.75 7.92 -2.67
CA GLU A 220 18.97 7.80 -3.49
C GLU A 220 19.27 6.33 -3.83
N LYS A 221 19.19 5.44 -2.84
CA LYS A 221 19.36 3.98 -3.05
C LYS A 221 18.26 3.38 -3.93
N ALA A 222 17.03 3.85 -3.80
CA ALA A 222 15.93 3.42 -4.65
C ALA A 222 16.15 3.83 -6.12
N LEU A 223 16.61 5.05 -6.34
CA LEU A 223 17.01 5.55 -7.65
C LEU A 223 18.17 4.74 -8.23
N GLU A 224 19.22 4.48 -7.44
CA GLU A 224 20.36 3.63 -7.83
C GLU A 224 19.92 2.20 -8.19
N ALA A 225 18.90 1.69 -7.51
CA ALA A 225 18.32 0.37 -7.79
C ALA A 225 17.45 0.34 -9.05
N GLY A 226 17.22 1.48 -9.72
CA GLY A 226 16.39 1.56 -10.92
C GLY A 226 14.88 1.61 -10.63
N ALA A 227 14.48 2.02 -9.43
CA ALA A 227 13.07 2.23 -9.13
C ALA A 227 12.51 3.40 -9.95
N ALA A 228 11.35 3.19 -10.57
CA ALA A 228 10.61 4.22 -11.31
C ALA A 228 9.84 5.17 -10.39
N GLY A 229 9.63 4.78 -9.13
CA GLY A 229 8.95 5.59 -8.12
C GLY A 229 9.20 5.08 -6.70
N ILE A 230 8.87 5.92 -5.74
CA ILE A 230 8.91 5.57 -4.31
C ILE A 230 7.58 5.92 -3.63
N ILE A 231 7.26 5.19 -2.58
CA ILE A 231 6.18 5.55 -1.66
C ILE A 231 6.80 5.83 -0.30
N VAL A 232 6.65 7.07 0.17
CA VAL A 232 7.05 7.46 1.53
C VAL A 232 6.06 6.83 2.50
N SER A 233 6.52 5.83 3.26
CA SER A 233 5.66 5.01 4.09
C SER A 233 6.43 4.37 5.25
N ASN A 234 5.82 4.32 6.41
CA ASN A 234 6.23 3.54 7.57
C ASN A 234 5.25 2.36 7.84
N HIS A 235 4.65 1.83 6.78
CA HIS A 235 3.69 0.72 6.85
C HIS A 235 2.46 1.04 7.71
N GLY A 236 1.96 2.27 7.63
CA GLY A 236 0.85 2.73 8.48
C GLY A 236 1.17 2.74 9.97
N GLY A 237 2.45 2.94 10.33
CA GLY A 237 2.92 2.90 11.71
C GLY A 237 3.19 1.50 12.27
N ARG A 238 3.29 0.47 11.40
CA ARG A 238 3.42 -0.94 11.84
C ARG A 238 4.85 -1.48 11.91
N VAL A 239 5.86 -0.73 11.47
CA VAL A 239 7.27 -1.18 11.46
C VAL A 239 8.08 -0.56 12.57
N LEU A 240 8.25 0.75 12.61
CA LEU A 240 8.95 1.47 13.66
C LEU A 240 8.31 2.85 13.82
N ASP A 241 7.94 3.21 15.05
CA ASP A 241 7.21 4.45 15.30
C ASP A 241 8.09 5.70 15.39
N LEU A 242 9.40 5.54 15.43
CA LEU A 242 10.36 6.65 15.50
C LEU A 242 10.81 7.17 14.14
N SER A 243 10.52 6.46 13.06
CA SER A 243 11.06 6.75 11.73
C SER A 243 10.57 8.08 11.14
N LEU A 244 9.41 8.58 11.55
CA LEU A 244 8.84 9.84 11.05
C LEU A 244 9.52 11.11 11.60
N ILE A 245 10.37 11.00 12.61
CA ILE A 245 11.07 12.15 13.20
C ILE A 245 12.16 12.69 12.27
N HIS A 246 12.66 11.89 11.35
CA HIS A 246 13.82 12.19 10.54
C HIS A 246 13.50 12.69 9.12
N ILE A 247 12.22 12.89 8.84
CA ILE A 247 11.76 13.50 7.59
C ILE A 247 11.69 15.02 7.74
#